data_efa24e6c2ea7d6df370524490a2572fd
#
_entry.id   efa24e6c2ea7d6df370524490a2572fd
#
_cell.length_a   1.000
_cell.length_b   1.000
_cell.length_c   1.000
_cell.angle_alpha   90.00
_cell.angle_beta   90.00
_cell.angle_gamma   90.00
#
_symmetry.space_group_name_H-M   'P 1'
#
loop_
_entity.id
_entity.type
_entity.pdbx_description
1 polymer ?
#
loop_
_entity_poly.entity_id
_entity_poly.type
_entity_poly.pdbx_seq_one_letter_code
_entity_poly.pdbx_strand_id
1 'polypeptide(L)'
;HSFREGDEIIGQVLTAIRELGIKGLRFAPSAVVNIKNPSIVDFVKDGTIDRIEASGIRGELGDAVLDGLMEKPVILRTHGSRPRAIEAGELQIDVAFIGASAADEYGNATGQIGPNACGSLGYSFVDAMNAGKVVVITDYLVDYPCCPASISQHYVDYVVKVDRIGDPDKIGKGAARMTKNPRDLLIAERAADVMAASRMFKENFSFQTG
;
A
#
# COMPACT_ATOMS: atom_id res chain seq x y z
N HIS A 1 1.58 3.11 -3.78
CA HIS A 1 1.43 2.31 -2.54
C HIS A 1 0.70 3.13 -1.48
N SER A 2 -0.27 2.53 -0.84
CA SER A 2 -1.16 3.18 0.10
C SER A 2 -0.81 2.88 1.57
N PHE A 3 -1.18 3.81 2.44
CA PHE A 3 -1.08 3.67 3.89
C PHE A 3 -2.40 3.17 4.53
N ARG A 4 -3.11 2.28 3.89
CA ARG A 4 -4.40 1.77 4.38
C ARG A 4 -5.47 2.88 4.48
N GLU A 5 -6.32 2.83 5.51
CA GLU A 5 -7.44 3.79 5.70
C GLU A 5 -7.00 5.23 5.98
N GLY A 6 -5.72 5.47 6.27
CA GLY A 6 -5.16 6.79 6.52
C GLY A 6 -4.56 7.47 5.28
N ASP A 7 -4.51 6.80 4.14
CA ASP A 7 -3.85 7.29 2.94
C ASP A 7 -4.57 8.48 2.30
N GLU A 8 -3.82 9.52 1.97
CA GLU A 8 -4.28 10.67 1.21
C GLU A 8 -3.58 10.83 -0.14
N ILE A 9 -2.56 9.99 -0.43
CA ILE A 9 -1.73 10.11 -1.63
C ILE A 9 -2.47 9.62 -2.88
N ILE A 10 -3.08 8.43 -2.81
CA ILE A 10 -3.66 7.80 -4.01
C ILE A 10 -4.71 8.71 -4.65
N GLY A 11 -5.59 9.30 -3.83
CA GLY A 11 -6.62 10.22 -4.32
C GLY A 11 -6.04 11.45 -4.99
N GLN A 12 -5.00 12.05 -4.43
CA GLN A 12 -4.31 13.22 -4.99
C GLN A 12 -3.60 12.88 -6.31
N VAL A 13 -2.86 11.77 -6.35
CA VAL A 13 -2.17 11.31 -7.57
C VAL A 13 -3.16 11.01 -8.69
N LEU A 14 -4.22 10.26 -8.42
CA LEU A 14 -5.24 9.95 -9.42
C LEU A 14 -5.99 11.20 -9.89
N THR A 15 -6.23 12.17 -9.01
CA THR A 15 -6.82 13.45 -9.37
C THR A 15 -5.91 14.22 -10.32
N ALA A 16 -4.62 14.35 -10.02
CA ALA A 16 -3.66 15.02 -10.89
C ALA A 16 -3.55 14.33 -12.27
N ILE A 17 -3.53 12.99 -12.30
CA ILE A 17 -3.52 12.22 -13.55
C ILE A 17 -4.80 12.50 -14.38
N ARG A 18 -5.95 12.54 -13.74
CA ARG A 18 -7.24 12.87 -14.39
C ARG A 18 -7.24 14.29 -14.97
N GLU A 19 -6.72 15.27 -14.22
CA GLU A 19 -6.62 16.66 -14.64
C GLU A 19 -5.70 16.83 -15.87
N LEU A 20 -4.67 15.98 -15.99
CA LEU A 20 -3.82 15.89 -17.18
C LEU A 20 -4.51 15.23 -18.40
N GLY A 21 -5.76 14.78 -18.23
CA GLY A 21 -6.52 14.12 -19.31
C GLY A 21 -6.07 12.69 -19.62
N ILE A 22 -5.26 12.07 -18.78
CA ILE A 22 -4.74 10.72 -18.99
C ILE A 22 -5.87 9.71 -18.70
N LYS A 23 -6.03 8.74 -19.62
CA LYS A 23 -7.08 7.73 -19.58
C LYS A 23 -6.51 6.34 -19.83
N GLY A 24 -7.29 5.32 -19.48
CA GLY A 24 -6.96 3.92 -19.79
C GLY A 24 -5.86 3.31 -18.91
N LEU A 25 -5.67 3.81 -17.70
CA LEU A 25 -4.64 3.31 -16.80
C LEU A 25 -4.92 1.88 -16.33
N ARG A 26 -3.85 1.08 -16.23
CA ARG A 26 -3.83 -0.09 -15.37
C ARG A 26 -3.43 0.36 -13.96
N PHE A 27 -4.37 0.33 -13.05
CA PHE A 27 -4.12 0.63 -11.65
C PHE A 27 -3.70 -0.63 -10.91
N ALA A 28 -2.44 -0.68 -10.46
CA ALA A 28 -1.82 -1.86 -9.85
C ALA A 28 -1.32 -1.60 -8.41
N PRO A 29 -2.20 -1.26 -7.46
CA PRO A 29 -1.81 -1.04 -6.06
C PRO A 29 -1.53 -2.38 -5.35
N SER A 30 -0.86 -2.31 -4.20
CA SER A 30 -0.72 -3.49 -3.32
C SER A 30 -2.09 -3.95 -2.80
N ALA A 31 -2.91 -3.01 -2.36
CA ALA A 31 -4.31 -3.21 -2.01
C ALA A 31 -5.08 -1.93 -2.28
N VAL A 32 -6.36 -2.06 -2.61
CA VAL A 32 -7.22 -0.89 -2.79
C VAL A 32 -7.82 -0.52 -1.44
N VAL A 33 -7.55 0.70 -1.01
CA VAL A 33 -8.20 1.32 0.15
C VAL A 33 -9.40 2.13 -0.26
N ASN A 34 -10.35 2.29 0.66
CA ASN A 34 -11.48 3.18 0.47
C ASN A 34 -11.01 4.64 0.45
N ILE A 35 -10.83 5.17 -0.74
CA ILE A 35 -10.60 6.59 -0.94
C ILE A 35 -11.98 7.22 -1.04
N LYS A 36 -12.18 8.28 -0.28
CA LYS A 36 -13.42 9.05 -0.30
C LYS A 36 -13.14 10.41 -0.92
N ASN A 37 -13.89 10.76 -1.95
CA ASN A 37 -13.88 12.07 -2.61
C ASN A 37 -12.53 12.49 -3.27
N PRO A 38 -12.31 12.17 -4.54
CA PRO A 38 -13.12 11.25 -5.35
C PRO A 38 -12.85 9.79 -4.98
N SER A 39 -13.81 8.93 -5.20
CA SER A 39 -13.62 7.49 -4.98
C SER A 39 -12.91 6.83 -6.17
N ILE A 40 -12.33 5.64 -5.97
CA ILE A 40 -11.76 4.88 -7.10
C ILE A 40 -12.83 4.56 -8.15
N VAL A 41 -14.08 4.38 -7.73
CA VAL A 41 -15.23 4.17 -8.63
C VAL A 41 -15.41 5.33 -9.61
N ASP A 42 -15.19 6.57 -9.17
CA ASP A 42 -15.28 7.75 -10.04
C ASP A 42 -14.22 7.74 -11.15
N PHE A 43 -12.98 7.32 -10.82
CA PHE A 43 -11.90 7.22 -11.79
C PHE A 43 -12.09 6.06 -12.78
N VAL A 44 -12.83 5.02 -12.39
CA VAL A 44 -13.24 3.95 -13.31
C VAL A 44 -14.35 4.46 -14.23
N LYS A 45 -15.40 5.09 -13.68
CA LYS A 45 -16.53 5.60 -14.45
C LYS A 45 -16.13 6.61 -15.51
N ASP A 46 -15.17 7.46 -15.22
CA ASP A 46 -14.71 8.48 -16.16
C ASP A 46 -13.62 7.95 -17.13
N GLY A 47 -13.22 6.69 -17.00
CA GLY A 47 -12.24 6.05 -17.87
C GLY A 47 -10.77 6.40 -17.58
N THR A 48 -10.47 7.06 -16.47
CA THR A 48 -9.09 7.26 -16.01
C THR A 48 -8.44 5.92 -15.72
N ILE A 49 -9.17 5.03 -15.03
CA ILE A 49 -8.77 3.65 -14.75
C ILE A 49 -9.62 2.70 -15.60
N ASP A 50 -9.01 1.85 -16.40
CA ASP A 50 -9.69 0.84 -17.21
C ASP A 50 -9.35 -0.60 -16.81
N ARG A 51 -8.30 -0.80 -16.01
CA ARG A 51 -7.89 -2.10 -15.48
C ARG A 51 -7.44 -1.98 -14.04
N ILE A 52 -7.73 -3.01 -13.26
CA ILE A 52 -7.28 -3.11 -11.87
C ILE A 52 -6.58 -4.45 -11.67
N GLU A 53 -5.39 -4.40 -11.09
CA GLU A 53 -4.63 -5.57 -10.69
C GLU A 53 -4.06 -5.35 -9.28
N ALA A 54 -4.61 -6.07 -8.29
CA ALA A 54 -4.33 -5.83 -6.88
C ALA A 54 -4.30 -7.11 -6.07
N SER A 55 -3.85 -7.06 -4.82
CA SER A 55 -3.95 -8.20 -3.90
C SER A 55 -5.31 -8.30 -3.20
N GLY A 56 -6.14 -7.29 -3.31
CA GLY A 56 -7.51 -7.28 -2.77
C GLY A 56 -8.24 -6.00 -3.10
N ILE A 57 -9.56 -6.12 -3.20
CA ILE A 57 -10.50 -5.01 -3.40
C ILE A 57 -11.56 -5.14 -2.32
N ARG A 58 -11.94 -4.02 -1.71
CA ARG A 58 -12.94 -3.98 -0.62
C ARG A 58 -13.82 -2.74 -0.73
N GLY A 59 -14.92 -2.75 0.02
CA GLY A 59 -15.83 -1.61 0.15
C GLY A 59 -16.47 -1.23 -1.18
N GLU A 60 -16.75 0.04 -1.37
CA GLU A 60 -17.49 0.58 -2.52
C GLU A 60 -17.00 0.06 -3.87
N LEU A 61 -15.68 0.02 -4.09
CA LEU A 61 -15.12 -0.50 -5.33
C LEU A 61 -15.39 -2.01 -5.47
N GLY A 62 -15.29 -2.78 -4.38
CA GLY A 62 -15.58 -4.22 -4.40
C GLY A 62 -17.02 -4.50 -4.81
N ASP A 63 -17.96 -3.78 -4.21
CA ASP A 63 -19.39 -3.90 -4.52
C ASP A 63 -19.66 -3.47 -5.97
N ALA A 64 -19.14 -2.34 -6.41
CA ALA A 64 -19.31 -1.85 -7.78
C ALA A 64 -18.72 -2.81 -8.84
N VAL A 65 -17.60 -3.46 -8.56
CA VAL A 65 -16.99 -4.46 -9.46
C VAL A 65 -17.89 -5.70 -9.54
N LEU A 66 -18.45 -6.16 -8.43
CA LEU A 66 -19.41 -7.28 -8.42
C LEU A 66 -20.70 -6.95 -9.20
N ASP A 67 -21.10 -5.68 -9.17
CA ASP A 67 -22.26 -5.16 -9.92
C ASP A 67 -21.95 -4.88 -11.41
N GLY A 68 -20.74 -5.22 -11.88
CA GLY A 68 -20.36 -5.12 -13.28
C GLY A 68 -19.80 -3.78 -13.73
N LEU A 69 -19.23 -2.98 -12.82
CA LEU A 69 -18.61 -1.68 -13.16
C LEU A 69 -17.50 -1.80 -14.20
N MET A 70 -16.73 -2.89 -14.17
CA MET A 70 -15.55 -3.06 -15.02
C MET A 70 -15.87 -3.83 -16.30
N GLU A 71 -15.53 -3.26 -17.47
CA GLU A 71 -15.60 -3.99 -18.75
C GLU A 71 -14.52 -5.08 -18.85
N LYS A 72 -13.35 -4.82 -18.26
CA LYS A 72 -12.24 -5.77 -18.25
C LYS A 72 -12.14 -6.47 -16.90
N PRO A 73 -11.82 -7.78 -16.88
CA PRO A 73 -11.69 -8.51 -15.63
C PRO A 73 -10.66 -7.87 -14.69
N VAL A 74 -11.01 -7.81 -13.42
CA VAL A 74 -10.06 -7.46 -12.36
C VAL A 74 -9.16 -8.65 -12.06
N ILE A 75 -7.85 -8.42 -11.97
CA ILE A 75 -6.89 -9.46 -11.63
C ILE A 75 -6.56 -9.36 -10.14
N LEU A 76 -6.89 -10.42 -9.39
CA LEU A 76 -6.53 -10.51 -7.98
C LEU A 76 -5.34 -11.46 -7.81
N ARG A 77 -4.28 -10.95 -7.22
CA ARG A 77 -3.06 -11.70 -6.91
C ARG A 77 -2.91 -11.89 -5.41
N THR A 78 -2.35 -13.00 -4.98
CA THR A 78 -1.96 -13.16 -3.58
C THR A 78 -0.86 -12.17 -3.22
N HIS A 79 -0.63 -11.94 -1.93
CA HIS A 79 0.42 -11.04 -1.44
C HIS A 79 1.81 -11.41 -2.00
N GLY A 80 2.15 -12.68 -2.10
CA GLY A 80 3.42 -13.13 -2.67
C GLY A 80 3.43 -13.13 -4.20
N SER A 81 2.29 -13.37 -4.86
CA SER A 81 2.26 -13.47 -6.32
C SER A 81 2.31 -12.11 -7.03
N ARG A 82 1.93 -11.01 -6.38
CA ARG A 82 2.07 -9.67 -6.97
C ARG A 82 3.55 -9.27 -7.14
N PRO A 83 4.38 -9.25 -6.09
CA PRO A 83 5.80 -8.95 -6.25
C PRO A 83 6.50 -9.94 -7.19
N ARG A 84 6.20 -11.23 -7.11
CA ARG A 84 6.71 -12.22 -8.06
C ARG A 84 6.37 -11.84 -9.51
N ALA A 85 5.13 -11.42 -9.78
CA ALA A 85 4.70 -11.07 -11.13
C ALA A 85 5.45 -9.82 -11.66
N ILE A 86 5.79 -8.88 -10.78
CA ILE A 86 6.61 -7.71 -11.14
C ILE A 86 8.03 -8.15 -11.47
N GLU A 87 8.68 -8.92 -10.61
CA GLU A 87 10.04 -9.42 -10.83
C GLU A 87 10.16 -10.32 -12.07
N ALA A 88 9.11 -11.10 -12.37
CA ALA A 88 9.04 -11.95 -13.55
C ALA A 88 8.66 -11.18 -14.85
N GLY A 89 8.37 -9.89 -14.78
CA GLY A 89 7.93 -9.08 -15.91
C GLY A 89 6.49 -9.35 -16.39
N GLU A 90 5.72 -10.14 -15.65
CA GLU A 90 4.29 -10.39 -15.95
C GLU A 90 3.41 -9.18 -15.64
N LEU A 91 3.80 -8.40 -14.64
CA LEU A 91 3.19 -7.13 -14.28
C LEU A 91 4.24 -6.03 -14.40
N GLN A 92 4.20 -5.29 -15.48
CA GLN A 92 5.07 -4.14 -15.69
C GLN A 92 4.49 -2.90 -15.04
N ILE A 93 5.33 -2.15 -14.33
CA ILE A 93 5.00 -0.88 -13.67
C ILE A 93 5.74 0.24 -14.41
N ASP A 94 5.02 1.11 -15.08
CA ASP A 94 5.61 2.25 -15.78
C ASP A 94 6.02 3.33 -14.78
N VAL A 95 5.15 3.66 -13.83
CA VAL A 95 5.41 4.64 -12.78
C VAL A 95 4.97 4.10 -11.42
N ALA A 96 5.88 4.06 -10.46
CA ALA A 96 5.58 3.73 -9.07
C ALA A 96 5.50 5.02 -8.22
N PHE A 97 4.32 5.31 -7.67
CA PHE A 97 4.13 6.33 -6.65
C PHE A 97 4.22 5.67 -5.28
N ILE A 98 5.18 6.09 -4.48
CA ILE A 98 5.52 5.46 -3.21
C ILE A 98 5.41 6.48 -2.08
N GLY A 99 4.46 6.29 -1.19
CA GLY A 99 4.39 7.04 0.04
C GLY A 99 5.47 6.57 1.02
N ALA A 100 6.20 7.49 1.59
CA ALA A 100 7.19 7.24 2.63
C ALA A 100 6.95 8.15 3.83
N SER A 101 7.11 7.61 5.04
CA SER A 101 6.94 8.40 6.25
C SER A 101 8.08 9.39 6.49
N ALA A 102 9.22 9.16 5.84
CA ALA A 102 10.32 10.11 5.72
C ALA A 102 11.16 9.81 4.48
N ALA A 103 11.77 10.84 3.91
CA ALA A 103 12.76 10.71 2.83
C ALA A 103 13.76 11.87 2.91
N ASP A 104 14.93 11.70 2.29
CA ASP A 104 15.82 12.82 1.99
C ASP A 104 15.62 13.34 0.56
N GLU A 105 16.26 14.44 0.24
CA GLU A 105 16.14 15.08 -1.07
C GLU A 105 16.73 14.26 -2.22
N TYR A 106 17.58 13.28 -1.93
CA TYR A 106 18.20 12.39 -2.91
C TYR A 106 17.39 11.13 -3.17
N GLY A 107 16.38 10.84 -2.33
CA GLY A 107 15.45 9.73 -2.54
C GLY A 107 15.66 8.51 -1.64
N ASN A 108 16.58 8.56 -0.66
CA ASN A 108 16.55 7.53 0.38
C ASN A 108 15.26 7.69 1.17
N ALA A 109 14.47 6.63 1.25
CA ALA A 109 13.14 6.69 1.85
C ALA A 109 12.91 5.55 2.83
N THR A 110 12.11 5.83 3.86
CA THR A 110 11.80 4.89 4.92
C THR A 110 10.35 5.01 5.39
N GLY A 111 9.84 3.94 5.98
CA GLY A 111 8.58 3.94 6.71
C GLY A 111 8.77 3.89 8.23
N GLN A 112 10.00 3.98 8.74
CA GLN A 112 10.31 3.67 10.14
C GLN A 112 10.38 4.90 11.05
N ILE A 113 10.55 6.09 10.49
CA ILE A 113 10.66 7.35 11.23
C ILE A 113 9.63 8.37 10.73
N GLY A 114 9.46 9.43 11.48
CA GLY A 114 8.50 10.49 11.17
C GLY A 114 7.10 10.28 11.77
N PRO A 115 6.24 11.30 11.67
CA PRO A 115 4.89 11.26 12.25
C PRO A 115 4.01 10.12 11.70
N ASN A 116 4.22 9.76 10.46
CA ASN A 116 3.47 8.73 9.74
C ASN A 116 4.21 7.38 9.68
N ALA A 117 5.08 7.08 10.64
CA ALA A 117 5.82 5.82 10.68
C ALA A 117 4.88 4.61 10.62
N CYS A 118 5.13 3.71 9.68
CA CYS A 118 4.28 2.56 9.35
C CYS A 118 5.05 1.23 9.31
N GLY A 119 6.36 1.25 9.58
CA GLY A 119 7.25 0.10 9.49
C GLY A 119 8.00 0.02 8.16
N SER A 120 8.36 -1.18 7.75
CA SER A 120 9.08 -1.39 6.48
C SER A 120 8.20 -1.10 5.27
N LEU A 121 8.80 -0.60 4.19
CA LEU A 121 8.15 -0.37 2.90
C LEU A 121 8.28 -1.60 1.97
N GLY A 122 8.08 -2.81 2.51
CA GLY A 122 8.42 -4.06 1.83
C GLY A 122 7.78 -4.25 0.46
N TYR A 123 6.49 -3.98 0.31
CA TYR A 123 5.81 -4.05 -1.00
C TYR A 123 6.33 -3.00 -1.98
N SER A 124 6.58 -1.79 -1.49
CA SER A 124 7.06 -0.68 -2.31
C SER A 124 8.47 -0.91 -2.83
N PHE A 125 9.26 -1.73 -2.14
CA PHE A 125 10.62 -2.05 -2.53
C PHE A 125 10.69 -2.74 -3.89
N VAL A 126 9.82 -3.73 -4.13
CA VAL A 126 9.78 -4.44 -5.42
C VAL A 126 9.34 -3.53 -6.55
N ASP A 127 8.36 -2.66 -6.29
CA ASP A 127 7.94 -1.65 -7.26
C ASP A 127 9.08 -0.67 -7.56
N ALA A 128 9.80 -0.19 -6.55
CA ALA A 128 10.93 0.71 -6.73
C ALA A 128 12.05 0.09 -7.57
N MET A 129 12.34 -1.19 -7.38
CA MET A 129 13.39 -1.87 -8.15
C MET A 129 13.06 -2.13 -9.61
N ASN A 130 11.77 -2.22 -9.95
CA ASN A 130 11.33 -2.72 -11.27
C ASN A 130 10.48 -1.73 -12.06
N ALA A 131 10.10 -0.59 -11.49
CA ALA A 131 9.34 0.42 -12.21
C ALA A 131 10.20 1.21 -13.20
N GLY A 132 9.59 1.67 -14.29
CA GLY A 132 10.25 2.55 -15.26
C GLY A 132 10.58 3.92 -14.68
N LYS A 133 9.74 4.43 -13.77
CA LYS A 133 9.95 5.65 -12.99
C LYS A 133 9.47 5.48 -11.56
N VAL A 134 10.18 6.07 -10.62
CA VAL A 134 9.86 6.01 -9.20
C VAL A 134 9.74 7.41 -8.60
N VAL A 135 8.57 7.68 -8.05
CA VAL A 135 8.25 8.94 -7.37
C VAL A 135 8.01 8.66 -5.90
N VAL A 136 8.90 9.09 -5.04
CA VAL A 136 8.70 9.06 -3.59
C VAL A 136 7.93 10.29 -3.15
N ILE A 137 6.89 10.11 -2.36
CA ILE A 137 6.05 11.18 -1.81
C ILE A 137 6.14 11.13 -0.29
N THR A 138 6.51 12.23 0.33
CA THR A 138 6.67 12.33 1.79
C THR A 138 6.18 13.69 2.30
N ASP A 139 5.73 13.73 3.53
CA ASP A 139 5.46 14.97 4.28
C ASP A 139 6.57 15.30 5.29
N TYR A 140 7.53 14.40 5.45
CA TYR A 140 8.64 14.58 6.38
C TYR A 140 10.00 14.40 5.67
N LEU A 141 10.52 15.51 5.14
CA LEU A 141 11.84 15.55 4.53
C LEU A 141 12.90 15.68 5.65
N VAL A 142 13.92 14.84 5.59
CA VAL A 142 15.02 14.81 6.56
C VAL A 142 16.35 15.14 5.88
N ASP A 143 17.35 15.49 6.66
CA ASP A 143 18.71 15.71 6.17
C ASP A 143 19.30 14.40 5.62
N TYR A 144 20.13 14.54 4.58
CA TYR A 144 20.85 13.43 3.99
C TYR A 144 21.94 12.90 4.94
N PRO A 145 22.13 11.58 5.05
CA PRO A 145 21.30 10.52 4.48
C PRO A 145 20.12 10.12 5.38
N CYS A 146 18.97 9.86 4.78
CA CYS A 146 17.85 9.25 5.49
C CYS A 146 18.17 7.80 5.87
N CYS A 147 18.40 7.56 7.15
CA CYS A 147 18.75 6.24 7.69
C CYS A 147 17.80 5.82 8.83
N PRO A 148 17.40 4.53 8.87
CA PRO A 148 17.66 3.48 7.88
C PRO A 148 16.81 3.68 6.63
N ALA A 149 17.36 3.48 5.43
CA ALA A 149 16.64 3.54 4.19
C ALA A 149 16.00 2.18 3.86
N SER A 150 14.68 2.14 3.70
CA SER A 150 13.97 0.98 3.15
C SER A 150 14.06 0.95 1.62
N ILE A 151 14.10 2.12 1.00
CA ILE A 151 14.28 2.32 -0.44
C ILE A 151 15.48 3.23 -0.62
N SER A 152 16.46 2.77 -1.40
CA SER A 152 17.66 3.54 -1.70
C SER A 152 17.39 4.57 -2.79
N GLN A 153 18.03 5.73 -2.67
CA GLN A 153 18.07 6.78 -3.70
C GLN A 153 18.40 6.25 -5.10
N HIS A 154 19.11 5.11 -5.16
CA HIS A 154 19.50 4.50 -6.43
C HIS A 154 18.31 4.10 -7.32
N TYR A 155 17.16 3.86 -6.73
CA TYR A 155 15.93 3.48 -7.43
C TYR A 155 14.96 4.64 -7.64
N VAL A 156 15.24 5.83 -7.10
CA VAL A 156 14.28 6.93 -7.05
C VAL A 156 14.61 7.99 -8.09
N ASP A 157 13.64 8.33 -8.93
CA ASP A 157 13.79 9.40 -9.93
C ASP A 157 13.36 10.76 -9.39
N TYR A 158 12.34 10.80 -8.53
CA TYR A 158 11.77 12.05 -8.02
C TYR A 158 11.38 11.94 -6.55
N VAL A 159 11.60 13.01 -5.81
CA VAL A 159 11.10 13.18 -4.44
C VAL A 159 10.12 14.34 -4.43
N VAL A 160 8.92 14.09 -3.95
CA VAL A 160 7.86 15.10 -3.85
C VAL A 160 7.51 15.30 -2.37
N LYS A 161 7.79 16.50 -1.87
CA LYS A 161 7.31 16.90 -0.54
C LYS A 161 5.89 17.43 -0.66
N VAL A 162 5.01 16.90 0.17
CA VAL A 162 3.62 17.36 0.32
C VAL A 162 3.38 17.83 1.75
N ASP A 163 2.28 18.51 1.99
CA ASP A 163 1.94 18.96 3.35
C ASP A 163 1.52 17.79 4.23
N ARG A 164 0.92 16.76 3.63
CA ARG A 164 0.40 15.60 4.35
C ARG A 164 0.28 14.37 3.45
N ILE A 165 0.81 13.23 3.91
CA ILE A 165 0.65 11.94 3.21
C ILE A 165 -0.55 11.15 3.73
N GLY A 166 -1.05 11.46 4.91
CA GLY A 166 -2.20 10.80 5.48
C GLY A 166 -2.43 11.10 6.96
N ASP A 167 -3.30 10.34 7.59
CA ASP A 167 -3.66 10.45 9.00
C ASP A 167 -2.76 9.57 9.87
N PRO A 168 -1.83 10.13 10.70
CA PRO A 168 -0.90 9.36 11.51
C PRO A 168 -1.57 8.35 12.44
N ASP A 169 -2.75 8.70 12.98
CA ASP A 169 -3.48 7.80 13.88
C ASP A 169 -4.06 6.57 13.18
N LYS A 170 -4.30 6.66 11.88
CA LYS A 170 -4.79 5.54 11.07
C LYS A 170 -3.67 4.78 10.38
N ILE A 171 -2.60 5.46 9.98
CA ILE A 171 -1.43 4.85 9.32
C ILE A 171 -0.68 3.95 10.30
N GLY A 172 -0.19 4.50 11.42
CA GLY A 172 0.68 3.78 12.35
C GLY A 172 -0.05 2.75 13.21
N LYS A 173 -1.27 3.05 13.63
CA LYS A 173 -2.05 2.22 14.58
C LYS A 173 -3.06 1.28 13.91
N GLY A 174 -3.24 1.38 12.59
CA GLY A 174 -4.31 0.70 11.87
C GLY A 174 -4.16 -0.81 11.71
N ALA A 175 -3.01 -1.39 12.10
CA ALA A 175 -2.70 -2.78 11.82
C ALA A 175 -3.28 -3.78 12.83
N ALA A 176 -3.38 -3.41 14.10
CA ALA A 176 -3.81 -4.32 15.16
C ALA A 176 -4.99 -3.71 15.92
N ARG A 177 -6.20 -3.99 15.48
CA ARG A 177 -7.40 -3.74 16.28
C ARG A 177 -7.70 -4.99 17.09
N MET A 178 -7.57 -4.87 18.41
CA MET A 178 -8.07 -5.91 19.28
C MET A 178 -9.60 -5.98 19.17
N THR A 179 -10.11 -7.13 18.77
CA THR A 179 -11.57 -7.34 18.73
C THR A 179 -12.19 -7.18 20.14
N LYS A 180 -13.39 -6.61 20.18
CA LYS A 180 -14.22 -6.54 21.40
C LYS A 180 -15.34 -7.56 21.36
N ASN A 181 -15.45 -8.34 20.29
CA ASN A 181 -16.46 -9.37 20.16
C ASN A 181 -16.10 -10.58 21.05
N PRO A 182 -16.96 -10.97 22.01
CA PRO A 182 -16.66 -12.06 22.93
C PRO A 182 -16.39 -13.40 22.22
N ARG A 183 -17.06 -13.65 21.09
CA ARG A 183 -16.85 -14.86 20.28
C ARG A 183 -15.45 -14.90 19.67
N ASP A 184 -15.00 -13.79 19.12
CA ASP A 184 -13.67 -13.71 18.51
C ASP A 184 -12.57 -13.77 19.56
N LEU A 185 -12.79 -13.18 20.74
CA LEU A 185 -11.88 -13.29 21.88
C LEU A 185 -11.77 -14.75 22.33
N LEU A 186 -12.89 -15.48 22.42
CA LEU A 186 -12.87 -16.90 22.75
C LEU A 186 -12.12 -17.73 21.71
N ILE A 187 -12.30 -17.43 20.43
CA ILE A 187 -11.54 -18.10 19.36
C ILE A 187 -10.05 -17.86 19.51
N ALA A 188 -9.64 -16.61 19.78
CA ALA A 188 -8.25 -16.27 20.01
C ALA A 188 -7.65 -16.97 21.24
N GLU A 189 -8.42 -17.06 22.35
CA GLU A 189 -8.03 -17.81 23.56
C GLU A 189 -7.79 -19.28 23.24
N ARG A 190 -8.74 -19.94 22.55
CA ARG A 190 -8.60 -21.35 22.17
C ARG A 190 -7.43 -21.58 21.21
N ALA A 191 -7.18 -20.66 20.29
CA ALA A 191 -6.00 -20.73 19.43
C ALA A 191 -4.70 -20.62 20.25
N ALA A 192 -4.65 -19.72 21.23
CA ALA A 192 -3.51 -19.59 22.13
C ALA A 192 -3.29 -20.86 22.97
N ASP A 193 -4.37 -21.49 23.48
CA ASP A 193 -4.29 -22.75 24.21
C ASP A 193 -3.67 -23.87 23.36
N VAL A 194 -4.09 -24.00 22.10
CA VAL A 194 -3.53 -24.98 21.16
C VAL A 194 -2.06 -24.70 20.88
N MET A 195 -1.69 -23.44 20.68
CA MET A 195 -0.29 -23.04 20.48
C MET A 195 0.56 -23.37 21.72
N ALA A 196 0.07 -23.08 22.91
CA ALA A 196 0.75 -23.42 24.17
C ALA A 196 0.92 -24.93 24.33
N ALA A 197 -0.12 -25.71 24.05
CA ALA A 197 -0.10 -27.17 24.13
C ALA A 197 0.87 -27.81 23.10
N SER A 198 1.12 -27.15 21.96
CA SER A 198 2.05 -27.62 20.93
C SER A 198 3.50 -27.63 21.37
N ARG A 199 3.83 -26.98 22.50
CA ARG A 199 5.21 -26.77 23.00
C ARG A 199 6.14 -26.06 22.01
N MET A 200 5.59 -25.36 21.03
CA MET A 200 6.38 -24.58 20.04
C MET A 200 6.87 -23.25 20.60
N PHE A 201 6.24 -22.72 21.65
CA PHE A 201 6.73 -21.54 22.35
C PHE A 201 8.05 -21.82 23.06
N LYS A 202 9.12 -21.48 22.39
CA LYS A 202 10.50 -21.58 22.90
C LYS A 202 11.18 -20.24 22.69
N GLU A 203 12.31 -20.04 23.35
CA GLU A 203 13.15 -18.89 23.06
C GLU A 203 13.44 -18.80 21.55
N ASN A 204 13.34 -17.61 20.99
CA ASN A 204 13.43 -17.31 19.53
C ASN A 204 12.29 -17.91 18.66
N PHE A 205 11.15 -18.28 19.25
CA PHE A 205 9.98 -18.66 18.46
C PHE A 205 9.47 -17.47 17.67
N SER A 206 9.28 -17.64 16.37
CA SER A 206 8.71 -16.63 15.48
C SER A 206 7.47 -17.20 14.81
N PHE A 207 6.39 -16.42 14.78
CA PHE A 207 5.19 -16.76 14.06
C PHE A 207 4.54 -15.51 13.47
N GLN A 208 3.73 -15.70 12.45
CA GLN A 208 2.97 -14.64 11.82
C GLN A 208 1.48 -14.85 12.06
N THR A 209 0.81 -13.80 12.50
CA THR A 209 -0.65 -13.72 12.51
C THR A 209 -1.13 -13.06 11.22
N GLY A 210 -2.20 -13.58 10.65
CA GLY A 210 -2.81 -13.04 9.42
C GLY A 210 -3.61 -11.76 9.65
#